data_11604079dec4cb844ad1d6803c755d3f
#
_entry.id   11604079dec4cb844ad1d6803c755d3f
#
_cell.length_a   1.000
_cell.length_b   1.000
_cell.length_c   1.000
_cell.angle_alpha   90.00
_cell.angle_beta   90.00
_cell.angle_gamma   90.00
#
_symmetry.space_group_name_H-M   'P 1'
#
loop_
_entity.id
_entity.type
_entity.pdbx_description
1 polymer ?
#
loop_
_entity_poly.entity_id
_entity_poly.type
_entity_poly.pdbx_seq_one_letter_code
_entity_poly.pdbx_strand_id
1 'polypeptide(L)'
;RDSLYGGICSLFLLRMFLRIASIIKLRANGKLRIIGKSHIVVCDENIQPCSFFRWIFLPHSILQNKNTLTRILRHENTHIRQLHTIDVLLGESMAALCWINPLSWLLLKEIRLNLEYMADKAAIPDEQEKKTYQYLLLDISQSNNELPSAIPFNYSFLKTRIRMINRKRSQTTSVFKYLLILPLFLAIVTANQCLSLI
;
A
#
# COMPACT_ATOMS: atom_id res chain seq x y z
N ARG A 1 -28.30 19.46 -2.37
CA ARG A 1 -27.28 18.91 -1.43
C ARG A 1 -26.77 17.54 -1.92
N ASP A 2 -27.71 16.68 -2.37
CA ASP A 2 -27.37 15.32 -2.85
C ASP A 2 -26.59 15.32 -4.18
N SER A 3 -26.90 16.24 -5.07
CA SER A 3 -26.18 16.42 -6.34
C SER A 3 -24.74 16.88 -6.15
N LEU A 4 -24.47 17.73 -5.16
CA LEU A 4 -23.10 18.16 -4.82
C LEU A 4 -22.30 16.99 -4.24
N TYR A 5 -22.91 16.22 -3.34
CA TYR A 5 -22.27 15.03 -2.78
C TYR A 5 -21.90 14.02 -3.86
N GLY A 6 -22.86 13.68 -4.73
CA GLY A 6 -22.64 12.79 -5.86
C GLY A 6 -21.57 13.29 -6.84
N GLY A 7 -21.52 14.59 -7.09
CA GLY A 7 -20.50 15.22 -7.93
C GLY A 7 -19.09 15.04 -7.37
N ILE A 8 -18.89 15.23 -6.06
CA ILE A 8 -17.59 15.05 -5.42
C ILE A 8 -17.20 13.57 -5.38
N CYS A 9 -18.13 12.65 -5.06
CA CYS A 9 -17.86 11.20 -5.15
C CYS A 9 -17.40 10.80 -6.56
N SER A 10 -18.11 11.29 -7.59
CA SER A 10 -17.77 11.01 -9.00
C SER A 10 -16.39 11.53 -9.36
N LEU A 11 -15.98 12.69 -8.84
CA LEU A 11 -14.64 13.24 -9.04
C LEU A 11 -13.54 12.34 -8.45
N PHE A 12 -13.74 11.83 -7.21
CA PHE A 12 -12.77 10.92 -6.58
C PHE A 12 -12.69 9.57 -7.31
N LEU A 13 -13.83 9.03 -7.74
CA LEU A 13 -13.85 7.80 -8.54
C LEU A 13 -13.19 8.01 -9.89
N LEU A 14 -13.47 9.12 -10.58
CA LEU A 14 -12.79 9.46 -11.84
C LEU A 14 -11.27 9.55 -11.64
N ARG A 15 -10.81 10.20 -10.59
CA ARG A 15 -9.38 10.25 -10.24
C ARG A 15 -8.78 8.86 -10.05
N MET A 16 -9.50 7.94 -9.40
CA MET A 16 -9.07 6.55 -9.24
C MET A 16 -8.97 5.86 -10.62
N PHE A 17 -9.97 5.99 -11.47
CA PHE A 17 -9.95 5.42 -12.83
C PHE A 17 -8.81 5.98 -13.69
N LEU A 18 -8.54 7.28 -13.62
CA LEU A 18 -7.42 7.90 -14.34
C LEU A 18 -6.06 7.34 -13.89
N ARG A 19 -5.89 7.05 -12.59
CA ARG A 19 -4.67 6.37 -12.07
C ARG A 19 -4.55 4.96 -12.63
N ILE A 20 -5.64 4.19 -12.63
CA ILE A 20 -5.64 2.83 -13.20
C ILE A 20 -5.30 2.89 -14.70
N ALA A 21 -5.91 3.79 -15.45
CA ALA A 21 -5.63 3.99 -16.87
C ALA A 21 -4.16 4.37 -17.12
N SER A 22 -3.57 5.20 -16.26
CA SER A 22 -2.14 5.55 -16.31
C SER A 22 -1.24 4.33 -16.12
N ILE A 23 -1.57 3.44 -15.16
CA ILE A 23 -0.82 2.20 -14.94
C ILE A 23 -0.95 1.26 -16.14
N ILE A 24 -2.14 1.14 -16.73
CA ILE A 24 -2.37 0.33 -17.93
C ILE A 24 -1.56 0.90 -19.12
N LYS A 25 -1.53 2.22 -19.29
CA LYS A 25 -0.70 2.88 -20.31
C LYS A 25 0.79 2.62 -20.07
N LEU A 26 1.24 2.70 -18.81
CA LEU A 26 2.62 2.37 -18.44
C LEU A 26 2.96 0.92 -18.80
N ARG A 27 2.02 -0.02 -18.58
CA ARG A 27 2.17 -1.42 -18.99
C ARG A 27 2.28 -1.56 -20.53
N ALA A 28 1.50 -0.80 -21.29
CA ALA A 28 1.52 -0.85 -22.74
C ALA A 28 2.84 -0.34 -23.34
N ASN A 29 3.43 0.67 -22.72
CA ASN A 29 4.67 1.31 -23.20
C ASN A 29 5.94 0.62 -22.68
N GLY A 30 5.86 -0.10 -21.54
CA GLY A 30 7.01 -0.76 -20.93
C GLY A 30 7.40 -2.06 -21.63
N LYS A 31 8.70 -2.41 -21.57
CA LYS A 31 9.22 -3.68 -22.10
C LYS A 31 8.95 -4.80 -21.11
N LEU A 32 8.16 -5.79 -21.54
CA LEU A 32 7.87 -6.96 -20.73
C LEU A 32 9.09 -7.90 -20.67
N ARG A 33 9.49 -8.29 -19.45
CA ARG A 33 10.47 -9.36 -19.18
C ARG A 33 9.86 -10.34 -18.17
N ILE A 34 10.14 -11.63 -18.36
CA ILE A 34 9.73 -12.68 -17.43
C ILE A 34 10.98 -13.14 -16.69
N ILE A 35 10.98 -13.01 -15.37
CA ILE A 35 12.06 -13.51 -14.50
C ILE A 35 11.42 -14.51 -13.52
N GLY A 36 11.72 -15.79 -13.72
CA GLY A 36 11.06 -16.87 -12.99
C GLY A 36 9.55 -16.89 -13.24
N LYS A 37 8.76 -16.66 -12.19
CA LYS A 37 7.28 -16.60 -12.27
C LYS A 37 6.73 -15.17 -12.32
N SER A 38 7.60 -14.16 -12.30
CA SER A 38 7.21 -12.75 -12.19
C SER A 38 7.19 -12.07 -13.56
N HIS A 39 6.10 -11.37 -13.84
CA HIS A 39 5.95 -10.54 -15.05
C HIS A 39 6.45 -9.13 -14.75
N ILE A 40 7.64 -8.81 -15.21
CA ILE A 40 8.30 -7.52 -14.98
C ILE A 40 8.10 -6.62 -16.18
N VAL A 41 7.67 -5.41 -15.93
CA VAL A 41 7.58 -4.32 -16.91
C VAL A 41 8.73 -3.37 -16.63
N VAL A 42 9.69 -3.32 -17.53
CA VAL A 42 10.84 -2.43 -17.41
C VAL A 42 10.40 -1.04 -17.88
N CYS A 43 10.56 -0.08 -17.02
CA CYS A 43 10.17 1.31 -17.22
C CYS A 43 11.38 2.24 -17.17
N ASP A 44 11.14 3.52 -17.45
CA ASP A 44 12.14 4.58 -17.32
C ASP A 44 12.61 4.75 -15.85
N GLU A 45 13.78 5.39 -15.66
CA GLU A 45 14.46 5.48 -14.35
C GLU A 45 13.68 6.26 -13.28
N ASN A 46 12.71 7.09 -13.67
CA ASN A 46 11.96 7.96 -12.75
C ASN A 46 10.79 7.25 -12.02
N ILE A 47 10.73 5.91 -12.07
CA ILE A 47 9.64 5.16 -11.46
C ILE A 47 10.14 4.38 -10.26
N GLN A 48 9.40 4.49 -9.15
CA GLN A 48 9.61 3.60 -8.00
C GLN A 48 9.14 2.18 -8.34
N PRO A 49 9.84 1.14 -7.83
CA PRO A 49 9.32 -0.21 -7.86
C PRO A 49 7.90 -0.26 -7.33
N CYS A 50 7.01 -0.89 -8.09
CA CYS A 50 5.63 -1.09 -7.65
C CYS A 50 5.01 -2.28 -8.37
N SER A 51 3.92 -2.82 -7.79
CA SER A 51 3.17 -3.90 -8.40
C SER A 51 1.70 -3.54 -8.58
N PHE A 52 1.10 -4.07 -9.65
CA PHE A 52 -0.32 -3.94 -9.93
C PHE A 52 -0.86 -5.24 -10.51
N PHE A 53 -1.78 -5.88 -9.82
CA PHE A 53 -2.28 -7.24 -10.09
C PHE A 53 -1.15 -8.25 -10.26
N ARG A 54 -0.78 -8.58 -11.51
CA ARG A 54 0.25 -9.56 -11.87
C ARG A 54 1.55 -8.94 -12.41
N TRP A 55 1.60 -7.63 -12.56
CA TRP A 55 2.75 -6.93 -13.14
C TRP A 55 3.56 -6.24 -12.06
N ILE A 56 4.88 -6.34 -12.19
CA ILE A 56 5.85 -5.60 -11.38
C ILE A 56 6.52 -4.58 -12.29
N PHE A 57 6.45 -3.32 -11.92
CA PHE A 57 7.08 -2.22 -12.64
C PHE A 57 8.41 -1.88 -11.97
N LEU A 58 9.50 -1.93 -12.75
CA LEU A 58 10.85 -1.69 -12.25
C LEU A 58 11.60 -0.75 -13.18
N PRO A 59 12.41 0.20 -12.66
CA PRO A 59 13.37 0.93 -13.46
C PRO A 59 14.51 0.02 -13.92
N HIS A 60 15.14 0.39 -15.03
CA HIS A 60 16.22 -0.41 -15.63
C HIS A 60 17.44 -0.59 -14.71
N SER A 61 17.76 0.44 -13.91
CA SER A 61 18.89 0.45 -12.95
C SER A 61 18.84 -0.71 -11.95
N ILE A 62 17.64 -1.05 -11.44
CA ILE A 62 17.46 -2.13 -10.46
C ILE A 62 17.80 -3.50 -11.05
N LEU A 63 17.62 -3.70 -12.35
CA LEU A 63 17.93 -4.98 -13.01
C LEU A 63 19.42 -5.30 -13.03
N GLN A 64 20.28 -4.30 -12.88
CA GLN A 64 21.74 -4.48 -12.92
C GLN A 64 22.28 -5.11 -11.63
N ASN A 65 21.60 -4.91 -10.49
CA ASN A 65 22.03 -5.44 -9.20
C ASN A 65 21.16 -6.62 -8.78
N LYS A 66 21.67 -7.84 -8.93
CA LYS A 66 20.96 -9.09 -8.64
C LYS A 66 20.45 -9.19 -7.19
N ASN A 67 21.23 -8.70 -6.22
CA ASN A 67 20.86 -8.76 -4.81
C ASN A 67 19.69 -7.80 -4.50
N THR A 68 19.77 -6.57 -5.01
CA THR A 68 18.72 -5.57 -4.92
C THR A 68 17.44 -6.06 -5.59
N LEU A 69 17.56 -6.57 -6.81
CA LEU A 69 16.46 -7.13 -7.58
C LEU A 69 15.74 -8.25 -6.81
N THR A 70 16.48 -9.19 -6.24
CA THR A 70 15.90 -10.31 -5.50
C THR A 70 15.07 -9.84 -4.31
N ARG A 71 15.53 -8.85 -3.54
CA ARG A 71 14.81 -8.29 -2.39
C ARG A 71 13.55 -7.56 -2.82
N ILE A 72 13.65 -6.73 -3.86
CA ILE A 72 12.50 -6.01 -4.42
C ILE A 72 11.48 -7.01 -4.97
N LEU A 73 11.91 -8.03 -5.71
CA LEU A 73 10.99 -9.05 -6.23
C LEU A 73 10.27 -9.82 -5.10
N ARG A 74 10.92 -10.11 -3.98
CA ARG A 74 10.24 -10.73 -2.82
C ARG A 74 9.16 -9.83 -2.26
N HIS A 75 9.44 -8.52 -2.14
CA HIS A 75 8.48 -7.52 -1.69
C HIS A 75 7.28 -7.43 -2.65
N GLU A 76 7.52 -7.15 -3.92
CA GLU A 76 6.48 -6.97 -4.94
C GLU A 76 5.64 -8.23 -5.20
N ASN A 77 6.28 -9.40 -5.19
CA ASN A 77 5.56 -10.67 -5.32
C ASN A 77 4.61 -10.93 -4.14
N THR A 78 4.89 -10.39 -2.97
CA THR A 78 3.96 -10.49 -1.83
C THR A 78 2.69 -9.70 -2.11
N HIS A 79 2.80 -8.49 -2.64
CA HIS A 79 1.64 -7.70 -3.07
C HIS A 79 0.80 -8.44 -4.11
N ILE A 80 1.45 -9.08 -5.09
CA ILE A 80 0.75 -9.86 -6.13
C ILE A 80 0.05 -11.09 -5.53
N ARG A 81 0.76 -11.89 -4.75
CA ARG A 81 0.25 -13.15 -4.20
C ARG A 81 -0.91 -12.94 -3.22
N GLN A 82 -0.89 -11.86 -2.46
CA GLN A 82 -1.91 -11.53 -1.47
C GLN A 82 -2.99 -10.60 -2.03
N LEU A 83 -2.94 -10.29 -3.35
CA LEU A 83 -3.92 -9.44 -4.04
C LEU A 83 -4.10 -8.04 -3.42
N HIS A 84 -3.03 -7.48 -2.86
CA HIS A 84 -3.05 -6.17 -2.20
C HIS A 84 -3.62 -5.04 -3.06
N THR A 85 -3.55 -5.17 -4.39
CA THR A 85 -4.19 -4.23 -5.32
C THR A 85 -5.69 -4.13 -5.07
N ILE A 86 -6.37 -5.25 -4.77
CA ILE A 86 -7.81 -5.27 -4.48
C ILE A 86 -8.09 -4.53 -3.18
N ASP A 87 -7.31 -4.78 -2.12
CA ASP A 87 -7.48 -4.13 -0.82
C ASP A 87 -7.34 -2.60 -0.95
N VAL A 88 -6.36 -2.13 -1.72
CA VAL A 88 -6.15 -0.70 -1.97
C VAL A 88 -7.32 -0.11 -2.76
N LEU A 89 -7.79 -0.78 -3.82
CA LEU A 89 -8.91 -0.29 -4.63
C LEU A 89 -10.21 -0.24 -3.83
N LEU A 90 -10.49 -1.23 -2.99
CA LEU A 90 -11.63 -1.23 -2.08
C LEU A 90 -11.52 -0.09 -1.07
N GLY A 91 -10.36 0.10 -0.45
CA GLY A 91 -10.12 1.20 0.47
C GLY A 91 -10.27 2.58 -0.18
N GLU A 92 -9.77 2.78 -1.41
CA GLU A 92 -9.94 4.02 -2.18
C GLU A 92 -11.40 4.26 -2.54
N SER A 93 -12.14 3.22 -2.95
CA SER A 93 -13.57 3.31 -3.26
C SER A 93 -14.37 3.71 -2.02
N MET A 94 -14.08 3.08 -0.87
CA MET A 94 -14.73 3.42 0.40
C MET A 94 -14.42 4.86 0.83
N ALA A 95 -13.17 5.31 0.71
CA ALA A 95 -12.78 6.68 1.00
C ALA A 95 -13.43 7.70 0.05
N ALA A 96 -13.62 7.34 -1.22
CA ALA A 96 -14.31 8.17 -2.20
C ALA A 96 -15.81 8.30 -1.89
N LEU A 97 -16.47 7.20 -1.50
CA LEU A 97 -17.87 7.20 -1.11
C LEU A 97 -18.11 7.94 0.22
N CYS A 98 -17.24 7.74 1.20
CA CYS A 98 -17.32 8.35 2.53
C CYS A 98 -16.36 9.55 2.67
N TRP A 99 -16.20 10.35 1.62
CA TRP A 99 -15.18 11.40 1.55
C TRP A 99 -15.25 12.46 2.65
N ILE A 100 -16.44 12.74 3.18
CA ILE A 100 -16.67 13.68 4.31
C ILE A 100 -16.12 13.11 5.62
N ASN A 101 -16.11 11.78 5.77
CA ASN A 101 -15.67 11.15 7.01
C ASN A 101 -14.13 11.04 7.04
N PRO A 102 -13.43 11.74 7.96
CA PRO A 102 -11.98 11.67 8.06
C PRO A 102 -11.46 10.27 8.43
N LEU A 103 -12.29 9.45 9.10
CA LEU A 103 -11.93 8.08 9.47
C LEU A 103 -11.75 7.17 8.24
N SER A 104 -12.46 7.43 7.15
CA SER A 104 -12.31 6.65 5.90
C SER A 104 -10.91 6.85 5.28
N TRP A 105 -10.38 8.07 5.35
CA TRP A 105 -9.03 8.40 4.87
C TRP A 105 -7.94 7.84 5.80
N LEU A 106 -8.19 7.87 7.11
CA LEU A 106 -7.30 7.26 8.08
C LEU A 106 -7.25 5.74 7.88
N LEU A 107 -8.39 5.10 7.71
CA LEU A 107 -8.49 3.67 7.43
C LEU A 107 -7.72 3.30 6.16
N LEU A 108 -7.88 4.05 5.06
CA LEU A 108 -7.14 3.83 3.82
C LEU A 108 -5.62 3.92 4.04
N LYS A 109 -5.16 4.88 4.86
CA LYS A 109 -3.75 5.02 5.22
C LYS A 109 -3.25 3.80 6.00
N GLU A 110 -4.01 3.34 6.99
CA GLU A 110 -3.65 2.17 7.80
C GLU A 110 -3.68 0.86 6.99
N ILE A 111 -4.64 0.70 6.07
CA ILE A 111 -4.64 -0.41 5.12
C ILE A 111 -3.33 -0.43 4.35
N ARG A 112 -2.95 0.66 3.69
CA ARG A 112 -1.71 0.75 2.92
C ARG A 112 -0.47 0.42 3.77
N LEU A 113 -0.37 0.98 4.98
CA LEU A 113 0.73 0.69 5.90
C LEU A 113 0.80 -0.79 6.27
N ASN A 114 -0.33 -1.43 6.55
CA ASN A 114 -0.38 -2.84 6.90
C ASN A 114 0.07 -3.74 5.74
N LEU A 115 -0.33 -3.42 4.51
CA LEU A 115 0.10 -4.13 3.30
C LEU A 115 1.62 -4.03 3.11
N GLU A 116 2.20 -2.83 3.33
CA GLU A 116 3.65 -2.64 3.30
C GLU A 116 4.36 -3.48 4.37
N TYR A 117 3.82 -3.54 5.60
CA TYR A 117 4.42 -4.36 6.66
C TYR A 117 4.45 -5.86 6.30
N MET A 118 3.41 -6.36 5.64
CA MET A 118 3.38 -7.75 5.18
C MET A 118 4.41 -8.00 4.08
N ALA A 119 4.55 -7.08 3.14
CA ALA A 119 5.53 -7.16 2.06
C ALA A 119 6.97 -7.02 2.58
N ASP A 120 7.23 -6.07 3.48
CA ASP A 120 8.54 -5.88 4.12
C ASP A 120 8.98 -7.13 4.90
N LYS A 121 8.06 -7.72 5.65
CA LYS A 121 8.33 -8.96 6.40
C LYS A 121 8.70 -10.13 5.47
N ALA A 122 8.06 -10.23 4.33
CA ALA A 122 8.35 -11.27 3.34
C ALA A 122 9.68 -11.02 2.59
N ALA A 123 10.08 -9.76 2.46
CA ALA A 123 11.33 -9.37 1.81
C ALA A 123 12.58 -9.67 2.67
N ILE A 124 12.39 -9.81 3.99
CA ILE A 124 13.47 -10.06 4.97
C ILE A 124 13.39 -11.52 5.43
N PRO A 125 14.15 -12.46 4.81
CA PRO A 125 14.15 -13.88 5.23
C PRO A 125 14.84 -14.07 6.57
N ASP A 126 15.93 -13.34 6.82
CA ASP A 126 16.79 -13.47 7.99
C ASP A 126 17.03 -12.13 8.68
N GLU A 127 17.18 -12.16 10.02
CA GLU A 127 17.53 -10.98 10.82
C GLU A 127 18.81 -10.28 10.35
N GLN A 128 19.76 -11.03 9.79
CA GLN A 128 21.04 -10.50 9.26
C GLN A 128 20.81 -9.59 8.03
N GLU A 129 19.81 -9.89 7.21
CA GLU A 129 19.47 -9.09 6.02
C GLU A 129 18.66 -7.82 6.35
N LYS A 130 18.17 -7.69 7.58
CA LYS A 130 17.32 -6.60 8.03
C LYS A 130 17.92 -5.21 7.82
N LYS A 131 19.16 -5.02 8.25
CA LYS A 131 19.85 -3.73 8.07
C LYS A 131 20.04 -3.38 6.59
N THR A 132 20.47 -4.35 5.80
CA THR A 132 20.68 -4.17 4.36
C THR A 132 19.38 -3.80 3.64
N TYR A 133 18.26 -4.42 4.04
CA TYR A 133 16.96 -4.09 3.50
C TYR A 133 16.49 -2.68 3.90
N GLN A 134 16.75 -2.25 5.13
CA GLN A 134 16.45 -0.89 5.58
C GLN A 134 17.22 0.17 4.79
N TYR A 135 18.51 -0.08 4.51
CA TYR A 135 19.32 0.80 3.64
C TYR A 135 18.78 0.83 2.21
N LEU A 136 18.33 -0.30 1.68
CA LEU A 136 17.68 -0.34 0.37
C LEU A 136 16.42 0.51 0.31
N LEU A 137 15.56 0.46 1.35
CA LEU A 137 14.37 1.31 1.42
C LEU A 137 14.71 2.80 1.47
N LEU A 138 15.77 3.16 2.18
CA LEU A 138 16.27 4.55 2.24
C LEU A 138 16.79 4.99 0.87
N ASP A 139 17.58 4.17 0.20
CA ASP A 139 18.16 4.46 -1.12
C ASP A 139 17.05 4.68 -2.17
N ILE A 140 16.07 3.78 -2.24
CA ILE A 140 14.90 3.92 -3.13
C ILE A 140 14.12 5.20 -2.81
N SER A 141 14.02 5.60 -1.56
CA SER A 141 13.30 6.83 -1.17
C SER A 141 14.05 8.11 -1.54
N GLN A 142 15.38 8.07 -1.54
CA GLN A 142 16.23 9.21 -1.85
C GLN A 142 16.36 9.45 -3.36
N SER A 143 16.42 8.41 -4.16
CA SER A 143 16.53 8.52 -5.62
C SER A 143 15.36 9.27 -6.28
N ASN A 144 14.25 9.45 -5.55
CA ASN A 144 13.07 10.19 -6.03
C ASN A 144 12.95 11.62 -5.48
N ASN A 145 13.94 12.09 -4.70
CA ASN A 145 13.90 13.43 -4.08
C ASN A 145 14.50 14.55 -4.97
N GLU A 146 14.72 14.33 -6.26
CA GLU A 146 15.17 15.36 -7.19
C GLU A 146 14.13 16.48 -7.47
N LEU A 147 12.89 16.31 -6.98
CA LEU A 147 11.88 17.37 -7.02
C LEU A 147 11.73 18.02 -5.64
N PRO A 148 12.17 19.31 -5.47
CA PRO A 148 12.10 20.03 -4.20
C PRO A 148 10.70 20.24 -3.62
N SER A 149 9.66 19.88 -4.37
CA SER A 149 8.25 20.05 -4.01
C SER A 149 7.56 18.78 -3.49
N ALA A 150 8.26 17.65 -3.40
CA ALA A 150 7.67 16.43 -2.86
C ALA A 150 7.63 16.49 -1.34
N ILE A 151 6.47 16.78 -0.84
CA ILE A 151 6.03 16.89 0.55
C ILE A 151 6.65 15.80 1.45
N PRO A 152 7.00 16.13 2.72
CA PRO A 152 7.58 15.21 3.72
C PRO A 152 6.71 14.00 4.10
N PHE A 153 5.64 13.75 3.35
CA PHE A 153 4.70 12.65 3.56
C PHE A 153 5.36 11.27 3.37
N ASN A 154 6.28 11.13 2.41
CA ASN A 154 7.02 9.89 2.19
C ASN A 154 7.97 9.54 3.34
N TYR A 155 8.58 10.55 3.99
CA TYR A 155 9.48 10.32 5.12
C TYR A 155 8.75 9.74 6.34
N SER A 156 7.56 10.25 6.68
CA SER A 156 6.75 9.73 7.78
C SER A 156 6.33 8.28 7.55
N PHE A 157 5.95 7.94 6.33
CA PHE A 157 5.56 6.59 5.93
C PHE A 157 6.74 5.62 6.01
N LEU A 158 7.88 5.98 5.44
CA LEU A 158 9.12 5.20 5.48
C LEU A 158 9.60 4.99 6.93
N LYS A 159 9.61 6.06 7.76
CA LYS A 159 9.97 5.97 9.18
C LYS A 159 9.09 4.95 9.92
N THR A 160 7.81 4.91 9.60
CA THR A 160 6.87 3.98 10.24
C THR A 160 7.15 2.54 9.79
N ARG A 161 7.47 2.29 8.51
CA ARG A 161 7.91 0.98 8.00
C ARG A 161 9.18 0.51 8.71
N ILE A 162 10.23 1.35 8.77
CA ILE A 162 11.50 1.02 9.45
C ILE A 162 11.27 0.72 10.94
N ARG A 163 10.42 1.49 11.62
CA ARG A 163 10.05 1.23 13.02
C ARG A 163 9.38 -0.13 13.16
N MET A 164 8.48 -0.49 12.25
CA MET A 164 7.78 -1.76 12.30
C MET A 164 8.70 -2.96 12.01
N ILE A 165 9.62 -2.82 11.07
CA ILE A 165 10.67 -3.82 10.80
C ILE A 165 11.50 -4.10 12.06
N ASN A 166 11.78 -3.08 12.88
CA ASN A 166 12.55 -3.21 14.13
C ASN A 166 11.74 -3.68 15.33
N ARG A 167 10.41 -3.74 15.20
CA ARG A 167 9.53 -4.16 16.30
C ARG A 167 9.62 -5.66 16.54
N LYS A 168 9.79 -6.05 17.81
CA LYS A 168 9.71 -7.47 18.20
C LYS A 168 8.31 -8.02 17.90
N ARG A 169 8.25 -9.30 17.54
CA ARG A 169 7.00 -9.99 17.24
C ARG A 169 6.03 -9.87 18.44
N SER A 170 4.81 -9.41 18.18
CA SER A 170 3.77 -9.33 19.21
C SER A 170 3.39 -10.72 19.69
N GLN A 171 3.14 -10.87 21.00
CA GLN A 171 2.66 -12.13 21.56
C GLN A 171 1.23 -12.41 21.06
N THR A 172 0.91 -13.70 20.93
CA THR A 172 -0.41 -14.17 20.46
C THR A 172 -1.57 -13.68 21.33
N THR A 173 -1.29 -13.37 22.59
CA THR A 173 -2.23 -12.76 23.55
C THR A 173 -2.79 -11.40 23.10
N SER A 174 -2.11 -10.72 22.17
CA SER A 174 -2.62 -9.46 21.59
C SER A 174 -3.90 -9.64 20.77
N VAL A 175 -4.20 -10.84 20.32
CA VAL A 175 -5.43 -11.16 19.58
C VAL A 175 -6.66 -10.98 20.45
N PHE A 176 -6.57 -11.26 21.77
CA PHE A 176 -7.68 -11.06 22.72
C PHE A 176 -8.15 -9.60 22.82
N LYS A 177 -7.32 -8.62 22.47
CA LYS A 177 -7.74 -7.21 22.44
C LYS A 177 -8.84 -6.97 21.40
N TYR A 178 -8.85 -7.73 20.31
CA TYR A 178 -9.89 -7.62 19.28
C TYR A 178 -11.23 -8.21 19.72
N LEU A 179 -11.21 -9.13 20.70
CA LEU A 179 -12.44 -9.68 21.30
C LEU A 179 -13.26 -8.60 22.02
N LEU A 180 -12.61 -7.53 22.52
CA LEU A 180 -13.28 -6.40 23.14
C LEU A 180 -14.06 -5.50 22.16
N ILE A 181 -13.78 -5.61 20.85
CA ILE A 181 -14.48 -4.84 19.82
C ILE A 181 -15.91 -5.38 19.64
N LEU A 182 -16.11 -6.69 19.83
CA LEU A 182 -17.41 -7.35 19.64
C LEU A 182 -18.50 -6.82 20.58
N PRO A 183 -18.30 -6.74 21.91
CA PRO A 183 -19.30 -6.18 22.83
C PRO A 183 -19.53 -4.68 22.59
N LEU A 184 -18.51 -3.92 22.20
CA LEU A 184 -18.65 -2.51 21.85
C LEU A 184 -19.54 -2.34 20.60
N PHE A 185 -19.33 -3.16 19.58
CA PHE A 185 -20.15 -3.16 18.35
C PHE A 185 -21.60 -3.52 18.67
N LEU A 186 -21.83 -4.56 19.48
CA LEU A 186 -23.16 -4.96 19.93
C LEU A 186 -23.86 -3.84 20.70
N ALA A 187 -23.15 -3.16 21.59
CA ALA A 187 -23.68 -2.03 22.37
C ALA A 187 -24.11 -0.85 21.47
N ILE A 188 -23.32 -0.54 20.42
CA ILE A 188 -23.65 0.52 19.46
C ILE A 188 -24.89 0.14 18.63
N VAL A 189 -24.98 -1.11 18.17
CA VAL A 189 -26.14 -1.59 17.39
C VAL A 189 -27.42 -1.57 18.23
N THR A 190 -27.36 -2.04 19.48
CA THR A 190 -28.54 -2.03 20.38
C THR A 190 -28.95 -0.61 20.76
N ALA A 191 -28.02 0.30 20.99
CA ALA A 191 -28.31 1.72 21.25
C ALA A 191 -28.99 2.38 20.05
N ASN A 192 -28.55 2.12 18.81
CA ASN A 192 -29.21 2.64 17.61
C ASN A 192 -30.61 2.09 17.41
N GLN A 193 -30.85 0.82 17.71
CA GLN A 193 -32.22 0.24 17.64
C GLN A 193 -33.15 0.84 18.68
N CYS A 194 -32.64 1.12 19.88
CA CYS A 194 -33.44 1.75 20.93
C CYS A 194 -33.82 3.21 20.59
N LEU A 195 -32.93 3.95 19.92
CA LEU A 195 -33.17 5.32 19.44
C LEU A 195 -34.14 5.39 18.23
N SER A 196 -34.25 4.33 17.45
CA SER A 196 -35.19 4.27 16.32
C SER A 196 -36.60 3.87 16.69
N LEU A 197 -36.84 3.47 17.97
CA LEU A 197 -38.14 3.08 18.53
C LEU A 197 -38.80 4.19 19.37
N ILE A 198 -38.13 5.34 19.54
CA ILE A 198 -38.60 6.56 20.19
C ILE A 198 -38.93 7.59 19.11
#